data_7ae261dd8047ab888eba65b35410f640
#
_entry.id   7ae261dd8047ab888eba65b35410f640
#
_cell.length_a   1.000
_cell.length_b   1.000
_cell.length_c   1.000
_cell.angle_alpha   90.00
_cell.angle_beta   90.00
_cell.angle_gamma   90.00
#
_symmetry.space_group_name_H-M   'P 1'
#
loop_
_entity.id
_entity.type
_entity.pdbx_description
1 polymer ?
#
loop_
_entity_poly.entity_id
_entity_poly.type
_entity_poly.pdbx_seq_one_letter_code
_entity_poly.pdbx_strand_id
1 'polypeptide(L)'
;GDRTQCSGISPSQGIPESMMSTYLVADTAVGRPLEEGMVLTVEPGIYLRANGLDQLEMLYGSEAEEGEIADFIEKVRPVYERYSNIGVRIEDDVLITGSGNVVMSASIPKEPDEIEKRMQSR
;
A
#
# COMPACT_ATOMS: atom_id res chain seq x y z
N GLY A 1 14.69 24.72 3.77
CA GLY A 1 13.54 24.07 3.20
C GLY A 1 13.68 22.55 3.42
N ASP A 2 12.77 22.02 4.19
CA ASP A 2 12.75 20.62 4.57
C ASP A 2 12.41 19.78 3.31
N ARG A 3 13.35 18.95 2.87
CA ARG A 3 13.12 18.04 1.76
C ARG A 3 12.34 16.85 2.32
N THR A 4 11.04 16.83 2.12
CA THR A 4 10.24 15.63 2.40
C THR A 4 10.69 14.55 1.41
N GLN A 5 11.61 13.70 1.84
CA GLN A 5 12.01 12.50 1.10
C GLN A 5 10.84 11.53 1.19
N CYS A 6 10.26 11.15 0.06
CA CYS A 6 9.50 9.92 -0.03
C CYS A 6 10.50 8.76 0.13
N SER A 7 10.78 8.38 1.36
CA SER A 7 11.57 7.18 1.65
C SER A 7 10.73 5.97 1.31
N GLY A 8 11.05 5.32 0.20
CA GLY A 8 10.57 3.96 -0.08
C GLY A 8 11.00 3.02 1.06
N ILE A 9 10.33 1.89 1.16
CA ILE A 9 10.70 0.82 2.09
C ILE A 9 12.11 0.34 1.73
N SER A 10 13.00 0.35 2.74
CA SER A 10 14.40 -0.07 2.56
C SER A 10 14.49 -1.54 2.12
N PRO A 11 15.41 -1.91 1.19
CA PRO A 11 15.71 -3.29 0.83
C PRO A 11 16.08 -4.18 2.03
N SER A 12 16.56 -3.58 3.11
CA SER A 12 16.86 -4.27 4.38
C SER A 12 15.61 -4.82 5.10
N GLN A 13 14.42 -4.61 4.56
CA GLN A 13 13.15 -5.12 5.12
C GLN A 13 12.64 -6.37 4.40
N GLY A 14 13.47 -7.11 3.68
CA GLY A 14 13.17 -8.44 3.19
C GLY A 14 12.23 -8.52 1.99
N ILE A 15 12.11 -7.45 1.19
CA ILE A 15 11.34 -7.48 -0.05
C ILE A 15 12.28 -7.85 -1.21
N PRO A 16 12.00 -8.96 -1.96
CA PRO A 16 12.84 -9.37 -3.07
C PRO A 16 12.97 -8.29 -4.15
N GLU A 17 14.17 -8.15 -4.70
CA GLU A 17 14.50 -7.16 -5.73
C GLU A 17 13.60 -7.24 -6.98
N SER A 18 13.11 -8.44 -7.31
CA SER A 18 12.15 -8.67 -8.40
C SER A 18 10.75 -8.06 -8.15
N MET A 19 10.34 -7.91 -6.89
CA MET A 19 9.12 -7.18 -6.52
C MET A 19 9.37 -5.68 -6.44
N MET A 20 10.61 -5.27 -6.14
CA MET A 20 11.00 -3.87 -6.04
C MET A 20 10.94 -3.16 -7.39
N SER A 21 11.18 -3.87 -8.49
CA SER A 21 11.19 -3.28 -9.84
C SER A 21 9.83 -2.72 -10.28
N THR A 22 8.74 -3.13 -9.62
CA THR A 22 7.38 -2.73 -10.01
C THR A 22 6.78 -1.68 -9.07
N TYR A 23 7.25 -1.61 -7.79
CA TYR A 23 6.58 -0.80 -6.76
C TYR A 23 7.52 -0.05 -5.81
N LEU A 24 8.82 -0.30 -5.86
CA LEU A 24 9.78 0.30 -4.93
C LEU A 24 10.81 1.13 -5.66
N VAL A 25 10.93 2.35 -5.23
CA VAL A 25 12.08 3.19 -5.54
C VAL A 25 13.25 2.62 -4.74
N ALA A 26 14.32 2.21 -5.41
CA ALA A 26 15.52 1.72 -4.73
C ALA A 26 16.00 2.75 -3.68
N ASP A 27 16.62 2.28 -2.60
CA ASP A 27 17.11 3.12 -1.48
C ASP A 27 17.97 4.31 -1.93
N THR A 28 18.55 4.21 -3.12
CA THR A 28 19.38 5.26 -3.74
C THR A 28 18.60 6.14 -4.72
N ALA A 29 17.34 5.80 -5.04
CA ALA A 29 16.54 6.62 -5.92
C ALA A 29 15.96 7.79 -5.15
N VAL A 30 16.55 8.95 -5.34
CA VAL A 30 16.00 10.21 -4.85
C VAL A 30 14.81 10.54 -5.74
N GLY A 31 13.62 10.52 -5.17
CA GLY A 31 12.40 10.95 -5.87
C GLY A 31 12.53 12.41 -6.33
N ARG A 32 11.75 12.79 -7.34
CA ARG A 32 11.65 14.19 -7.75
C ARG A 32 11.12 15.04 -6.58
N PRO A 33 11.72 16.19 -6.26
CA PRO A 33 11.16 17.11 -5.29
C PRO A 33 9.74 17.54 -5.71
N LEU A 34 8.84 17.62 -4.73
CA LEU A 34 7.50 18.15 -4.97
C LEU A 34 7.58 19.66 -5.17
N GLU A 35 6.94 20.13 -6.22
CA GLU A 35 6.89 21.55 -6.60
C GLU A 35 5.44 22.05 -6.55
N GLU A 36 5.26 23.32 -6.28
CA GLU A 36 3.96 23.96 -6.32
C GLU A 36 3.27 23.78 -7.69
N GLY A 37 1.98 23.44 -7.66
CA GLY A 37 1.18 23.15 -8.84
C GLY A 37 1.19 21.69 -9.27
N MET A 38 2.01 20.82 -8.65
CA MET A 38 1.94 19.38 -8.92
C MET A 38 0.67 18.79 -8.32
N VAL A 39 0.07 17.86 -9.06
CA VAL A 39 -1.01 16.99 -8.58
C VAL A 39 -0.48 15.57 -8.56
N LEU A 40 -0.73 14.87 -7.46
CA LEU A 40 -0.38 13.47 -7.30
C LEU A 40 -1.51 12.71 -6.61
N THR A 41 -1.56 11.40 -6.80
CA THR A 41 -2.48 10.52 -6.09
C THR A 41 -1.79 9.88 -4.89
N VAL A 42 -2.54 9.66 -3.82
CA VAL A 42 -2.14 8.86 -2.65
C VAL A 42 -3.09 7.69 -2.57
N GLU A 43 -2.60 6.49 -2.89
CA GLU A 43 -3.42 5.33 -3.23
C GLU A 43 -3.10 4.08 -2.38
N PRO A 44 -3.21 4.12 -1.04
CA PRO A 44 -3.01 2.92 -0.24
C PRO A 44 -4.07 1.86 -0.58
N GLY A 45 -3.62 0.62 -0.76
CA GLY A 45 -4.50 -0.49 -1.10
C GLY A 45 -4.09 -1.80 -0.43
N ILE A 46 -5.08 -2.63 -0.10
CA ILE A 46 -4.90 -3.99 0.41
C ILE A 46 -5.58 -4.94 -0.56
N TYR A 47 -4.85 -5.99 -0.97
CA TYR A 47 -5.34 -6.97 -1.95
C TYR A 47 -5.10 -8.39 -1.45
N LEU A 48 -6.16 -9.13 -1.20
CA LEU A 48 -6.13 -10.50 -0.76
C LEU A 48 -6.31 -11.44 -1.97
N ARG A 49 -5.22 -11.64 -2.72
CA ARG A 49 -5.23 -12.50 -3.92
C ARG A 49 -5.38 -13.96 -3.51
N ALA A 50 -6.10 -14.77 -4.30
CA ALA A 50 -6.33 -16.19 -4.00
C ALA A 50 -5.03 -16.98 -3.72
N ASN A 51 -3.94 -16.64 -4.40
CA ASN A 51 -2.63 -17.28 -4.26
C ASN A 51 -1.64 -16.50 -3.39
N GLY A 52 -2.10 -15.51 -2.61
CA GLY A 52 -1.19 -14.62 -1.87
C GLY A 52 -0.40 -15.33 -0.77
N LEU A 53 -1.01 -16.29 -0.09
CA LEU A 53 -0.30 -17.07 0.94
C LEU A 53 0.77 -17.99 0.34
N ASP A 54 0.51 -18.59 -0.82
CA ASP A 54 1.49 -19.42 -1.51
C ASP A 54 2.67 -18.60 -2.01
N GLN A 55 2.41 -17.36 -2.45
CA GLN A 55 3.46 -16.40 -2.82
C GLN A 55 4.30 -15.96 -1.63
N LEU A 56 3.70 -15.84 -0.44
CA LEU A 56 4.41 -15.44 0.77
C LEU A 56 5.50 -16.46 1.14
N GLU A 57 5.20 -17.74 1.09
CA GLU A 57 6.17 -18.81 1.34
C GLU A 57 7.31 -18.79 0.31
N MET A 58 6.97 -18.61 -0.97
CA MET A 58 7.96 -18.53 -2.05
C MET A 58 8.90 -17.34 -1.91
N LEU A 59 8.40 -16.18 -1.45
CA LEU A 59 9.16 -14.94 -1.40
C LEU A 59 10.00 -14.82 -0.12
N TYR A 60 9.51 -15.30 1.00
CA TYR A 60 10.09 -15.06 2.33
C TYR A 60 10.53 -16.33 3.07
N GLY A 61 10.17 -17.50 2.57
CA GLY A 61 10.48 -18.76 3.25
C GLY A 61 11.97 -19.04 3.44
N SER A 62 12.83 -18.44 2.60
CA SER A 62 14.30 -18.56 2.72
C SER A 62 14.94 -17.53 3.68
N GLU A 63 14.23 -16.47 4.03
CA GLU A 63 14.73 -15.38 4.87
C GLU A 63 14.21 -15.45 6.31
N ALA A 64 13.10 -16.15 6.51
CA ALA A 64 12.48 -16.36 7.81
C ALA A 64 13.16 -17.54 8.56
N GLU A 65 12.97 -17.61 9.88
CA GLU A 65 13.36 -18.79 10.64
C GLU A 65 12.59 -20.02 10.16
N GLU A 66 13.21 -21.21 10.29
CA GLU A 66 12.60 -22.45 9.83
C GLU A 66 11.22 -22.66 10.46
N GLY A 67 10.19 -22.74 9.63
CA GLY A 67 8.79 -22.94 10.05
C GLY A 67 8.01 -21.66 10.37
N GLU A 68 8.64 -20.52 10.55
CA GLU A 68 7.94 -19.27 10.93
C GLU A 68 6.86 -18.87 9.92
N ILE A 69 7.17 -18.91 8.62
CA ILE A 69 6.20 -18.59 7.56
C ILE A 69 5.08 -19.61 7.49
N ALA A 70 5.39 -20.89 7.64
CA ALA A 70 4.39 -21.96 7.63
C ALA A 70 3.40 -21.80 8.79
N ASP A 71 3.92 -21.55 10.00
CA ASP A 71 3.09 -21.30 11.19
C ASP A 71 2.21 -20.05 11.03
N PHE A 72 2.75 -19.00 10.43
CA PHE A 72 1.99 -17.79 10.13
C PHE A 72 0.88 -18.09 9.12
N ILE A 73 1.18 -18.77 8.01
CA ILE A 73 0.21 -19.15 6.99
C ILE A 73 -0.90 -20.01 7.58
N GLU A 74 -0.57 -21.00 8.41
CA GLU A 74 -1.55 -21.86 9.06
C GLU A 74 -2.54 -21.04 9.90
N LYS A 75 -2.05 -20.10 10.70
CA LYS A 75 -2.87 -19.24 11.55
C LYS A 75 -3.78 -18.29 10.76
N VAL A 76 -3.30 -17.71 9.66
CA VAL A 76 -4.06 -16.68 8.93
C VAL A 76 -4.95 -17.28 7.84
N ARG A 77 -4.67 -18.49 7.36
CA ARG A 77 -5.39 -19.11 6.23
C ARG A 77 -6.90 -19.08 6.37
N PRO A 78 -7.54 -19.46 7.50
CA PRO A 78 -9.01 -19.47 7.59
C PRO A 78 -9.63 -18.08 7.41
N VAL A 79 -8.95 -17.03 7.91
CA VAL A 79 -9.40 -15.63 7.75
C VAL A 79 -9.09 -15.14 6.34
N TYR A 80 -7.91 -15.47 5.81
CA TYR A 80 -7.49 -15.06 4.48
C TYR A 80 -8.41 -15.61 3.38
N GLU A 81 -8.77 -16.88 3.46
CA GLU A 81 -9.65 -17.55 2.50
C GLU A 81 -11.06 -16.92 2.48
N ARG A 82 -11.57 -16.52 3.66
CA ARG A 82 -12.86 -15.83 3.78
C ARG A 82 -12.90 -14.52 3.00
N TYR A 83 -11.78 -13.81 2.92
CA TYR A 83 -11.66 -12.53 2.24
C TYR A 83 -10.89 -12.62 0.92
N SER A 84 -10.63 -13.83 0.44
CA SER A 84 -9.90 -14.06 -0.81
C SER A 84 -10.58 -13.36 -2.00
N ASN A 85 -9.75 -12.85 -2.90
CA ASN A 85 -10.15 -12.07 -4.07
C ASN A 85 -10.85 -10.73 -3.76
N ILE A 86 -10.73 -10.25 -2.53
CA ILE A 86 -11.16 -8.90 -2.17
C ILE A 86 -9.96 -7.95 -2.27
N GLY A 87 -10.18 -6.79 -2.87
CA GLY A 87 -9.24 -5.68 -2.86
C GLY A 87 -9.95 -4.40 -2.47
N VAL A 88 -9.30 -3.59 -1.65
CA VAL A 88 -9.78 -2.26 -1.27
C VAL A 88 -8.66 -1.27 -1.49
N ARG A 89 -8.98 -0.16 -2.14
CA ARG A 89 -8.08 0.99 -2.31
C ARG A 89 -8.80 2.26 -1.89
N ILE A 90 -8.12 3.11 -1.17
CA ILE A 90 -8.50 4.49 -0.93
C ILE A 90 -7.59 5.34 -1.81
N GLU A 91 -8.13 6.37 -2.44
CA GLU A 91 -7.36 7.27 -3.29
C GLU A 91 -7.70 8.71 -2.99
N ASP A 92 -6.68 9.52 -2.82
CA ASP A 92 -6.78 10.96 -2.70
C ASP A 92 -5.98 11.66 -3.79
N ASP A 93 -6.61 12.65 -4.42
CA ASP A 93 -5.94 13.62 -5.29
C ASP A 93 -5.42 14.77 -4.43
N VAL A 94 -4.11 15.01 -4.50
CA VAL A 94 -3.42 15.99 -3.67
C VAL A 94 -2.74 17.03 -4.56
N LEU A 95 -3.12 18.30 -4.41
CA LEU A 95 -2.46 19.43 -5.03
C LEU A 95 -1.37 19.96 -4.09
N ILE A 96 -0.16 20.10 -4.59
CA ILE A 96 0.96 20.74 -3.88
C ILE A 96 0.85 22.26 -4.03
N THR A 97 0.96 22.97 -2.90
CA THR A 97 0.90 24.43 -2.84
C THR A 97 2.20 25.00 -2.26
N GLY A 98 2.43 26.28 -2.37
CA GLY A 98 3.60 26.96 -1.81
C GLY A 98 3.70 26.89 -0.27
N SER A 99 2.62 26.53 0.43
CA SER A 99 2.57 26.44 1.90
C SER A 99 2.21 25.04 2.43
N GLY A 100 2.08 24.04 1.56
CA GLY A 100 1.70 22.68 1.97
C GLY A 100 0.95 21.94 0.87
N ASN A 101 -0.22 21.39 1.17
CA ASN A 101 -1.03 20.67 0.20
C ASN A 101 -2.53 20.90 0.41
N VAL A 102 -3.30 20.59 -0.64
CA VAL A 102 -4.77 20.57 -0.60
C VAL A 102 -5.25 19.22 -1.11
N VAL A 103 -6.05 18.52 -0.33
CA VAL A 103 -6.70 17.26 -0.74
C VAL A 103 -7.95 17.64 -1.56
N MET A 104 -7.86 17.48 -2.87
CA MET A 104 -8.94 17.87 -3.80
C MET A 104 -10.15 16.94 -3.69
N SER A 105 -9.93 15.69 -3.34
CA SER A 105 -10.95 14.64 -3.12
C SER A 105 -11.51 14.60 -1.68
N ALA A 106 -11.22 15.60 -0.83
CA ALA A 106 -11.62 15.62 0.58
C ALA A 106 -13.13 15.46 0.83
N SER A 107 -13.98 15.82 -0.13
CA SER A 107 -15.44 15.67 -0.02
C SER A 107 -15.96 14.28 -0.33
N ILE A 108 -15.10 13.38 -0.81
CA ILE A 108 -15.46 11.99 -1.13
C ILE A 108 -15.36 11.17 0.17
N PRO A 109 -16.45 10.49 0.60
CA PRO A 109 -16.45 9.70 1.81
C PRO A 109 -15.49 8.50 1.68
N LYS A 110 -14.71 8.25 2.73
CA LYS A 110 -13.75 7.14 2.82
C LYS A 110 -14.04 6.21 3.99
N GLU A 111 -14.69 6.73 5.03
CA GLU A 111 -15.08 5.95 6.17
C GLU A 111 -16.22 4.98 5.80
N PRO A 112 -16.20 3.71 6.24
CA PRO A 112 -17.20 2.72 5.89
C PRO A 112 -18.63 3.19 6.15
N ASP A 113 -18.90 3.77 7.32
CA ASP A 113 -20.23 4.24 7.72
C ASP A 113 -20.76 5.35 6.79
N GLU A 114 -19.87 6.22 6.32
CA GLU A 114 -20.23 7.30 5.39
C GLU A 114 -20.54 6.76 4.00
N ILE A 115 -19.75 5.78 3.54
CA ILE A 115 -19.97 5.10 2.27
C ILE A 115 -21.30 4.36 2.29
N GLU A 116 -21.57 3.56 3.34
CA GLU A 116 -22.81 2.83 3.51
C GLU A 116 -24.04 3.75 3.52
N LYS A 117 -23.96 4.85 4.29
CA LYS A 117 -25.01 5.86 4.33
C LYS A 117 -25.31 6.46 2.96
N ARG A 118 -24.25 6.73 2.17
CA ARG A 118 -24.43 7.28 0.81
C ARG A 118 -25.01 6.25 -0.16
N MET A 119 -24.70 4.99 0.00
CA MET A 119 -25.27 3.91 -0.81
C MET A 119 -26.76 3.68 -0.51
N GLN A 120 -27.20 3.87 0.74
CA GLN A 120 -28.60 3.74 1.16
C GLN A 120 -29.48 4.93 0.72
N SER A 121 -28.87 6.06 0.37
CA SER A 121 -29.59 7.28 -0.01
C SER A 121 -29.93 7.38 -1.52
N ARG A 122 -29.82 6.26 -2.26
CA ARG A 122 -30.19 6.17 -3.70
C ARG A 122 -31.56 5.60 -3.90
#